data_79a988e094d57bb1a656eede023feff8
#
_entry.id   79a988e094d57bb1a656eede023feff8
#
_cell.length_a   1.000
_cell.length_b   1.000
_cell.length_c   1.000
_cell.angle_alpha   90.00
_cell.angle_beta   90.00
_cell.angle_gamma   90.00
#
_symmetry.space_group_name_H-M   'P 1'
#
loop_
_entity.id
_entity.type
_entity.pdbx_description
1 polymer ?
#
loop_
_entity_poly.entity_id
_entity_poly.type
_entity_poly.pdbx_seq_one_letter_code
_entity_poly.pdbx_strand_id
1 'polypeptide(L)'
;MVSETPIVEFFDGIPEEISNVRLRRDLSTGDRIVLLIFERLQAIEALQSFRSRFSKSLRLTDSEGIITIEPSGVKFIFGGPEGDDLKQVECTLTIDQNDHWDRFMRFMHRYADANGMAYGEPEKNTPDPET
;
A
#
# COMPACT_ATOMS: atom_id res chain seq x y z
N MET A 1 21.56 -18.73 0.28
CA MET A 1 20.40 -18.41 -0.20
C MET A 1 20.00 -17.01 0.12
N VAL A 2 19.44 -16.41 -0.72
CA VAL A 2 19.12 -15.04 -0.56
C VAL A 2 17.67 -14.87 -0.42
N SER A 3 17.23 -14.20 0.59
CA SER A 3 15.86 -13.91 0.68
C SER A 3 15.60 -12.58 0.07
N GLU A 4 14.54 -12.47 -0.64
CA GLU A 4 14.21 -11.24 -1.27
C GLU A 4 13.58 -10.30 -0.33
N THR A 5 14.06 -9.08 -0.29
CA THR A 5 13.45 -8.04 0.50
C THR A 5 12.15 -7.64 -0.15
N PRO A 6 11.05 -7.55 0.60
CA PRO A 6 9.78 -7.13 0.01
C PRO A 6 9.86 -5.72 -0.54
N ILE A 7 9.31 -5.51 -1.70
CA ILE A 7 9.38 -4.24 -2.41
C ILE A 7 8.03 -3.84 -2.93
N VAL A 8 7.70 -2.55 -2.83
CA VAL A 8 6.47 -1.97 -3.34
C VAL A 8 6.84 -1.01 -4.47
N GLU A 9 6.18 -1.13 -5.59
CA GLU A 9 6.48 -0.27 -6.74
C GLU A 9 5.23 0.18 -7.46
N PHE A 10 5.12 1.48 -7.77
CA PHE A 10 4.14 1.97 -8.72
C PHE A 10 4.78 2.03 -10.11
N PHE A 11 6.06 2.39 -10.16
CA PHE A 11 6.84 2.40 -11.41
C PHE A 11 7.85 1.32 -11.29
N ASP A 12 8.00 0.56 -12.35
CA ASP A 12 8.95 -0.52 -12.39
C ASP A 12 10.34 0.01 -12.11
N GLY A 13 11.00 -0.55 -11.13
CA GLY A 13 12.35 -0.15 -10.80
C GLY A 13 12.47 0.98 -9.79
N ILE A 14 11.35 1.54 -9.35
CA ILE A 14 11.39 2.62 -8.38
C ILE A 14 10.66 2.16 -7.11
N PRO A 15 11.38 1.67 -6.11
CA PRO A 15 10.75 1.18 -4.90
C PRO A 15 10.16 2.31 -4.07
N GLU A 16 9.05 2.03 -3.43
CA GLU A 16 8.38 2.98 -2.56
C GLU A 16 8.40 2.47 -1.14
N GLU A 17 8.21 3.37 -0.20
CA GLU A 17 8.18 3.00 1.20
C GLU A 17 6.78 3.27 1.75
N ILE A 18 6.12 2.24 2.27
CA ILE A 18 4.81 2.40 2.88
C ILE A 18 5.02 2.99 4.26
N SER A 19 4.36 4.12 4.53
CA SER A 19 4.48 4.79 5.81
C SER A 19 3.49 4.24 6.82
N ASN A 20 2.33 3.82 6.36
CA ASN A 20 1.30 3.31 7.25
C ASN A 20 0.31 2.47 6.47
N VAL A 21 -0.37 1.56 7.15
CA VAL A 21 -1.36 0.69 6.55
C VAL A 21 -2.59 0.67 7.43
N ARG A 22 -3.76 0.81 6.83
CA ARG A 22 -5.00 0.70 7.57
C ARG A 22 -5.85 -0.37 6.93
N LEU A 23 -6.44 -1.22 7.74
CA LEU A 23 -7.25 -2.32 7.25
C LEU A 23 -8.69 -2.09 7.66
N ARG A 24 -9.59 -2.26 6.73
CA ARG A 24 -11.01 -2.07 6.98
C ARG A 24 -11.79 -3.18 6.32
N ARG A 25 -13.05 -3.26 6.64
CA ARG A 25 -13.95 -4.21 6.01
C ARG A 25 -15.18 -3.45 5.56
N ASP A 26 -15.58 -3.68 4.32
CA ASP A 26 -16.81 -3.11 3.80
C ASP A 26 -17.95 -3.95 4.37
N LEU A 27 -18.78 -3.36 5.20
CA LEU A 27 -19.81 -4.11 5.89
C LEU A 27 -20.93 -4.55 4.97
N SER A 28 -21.10 -3.91 3.84
CA SER A 28 -22.17 -4.31 2.94
C SER A 28 -21.75 -5.45 2.02
N THR A 29 -20.48 -5.55 1.66
CA THR A 29 -20.03 -6.59 0.75
C THR A 29 -19.18 -7.64 1.43
N GLY A 30 -18.60 -7.31 2.57
CA GLY A 30 -17.65 -8.19 3.24
C GLY A 30 -16.25 -8.11 2.69
N ASP A 31 -16.03 -7.26 1.69
CA ASP A 31 -14.72 -7.12 1.10
C ASP A 31 -13.76 -6.46 2.09
N ARG A 32 -12.50 -6.81 1.97
CA ARG A 32 -11.48 -6.20 2.79
C ARG A 32 -10.88 -5.04 2.04
N ILE A 33 -10.71 -3.93 2.72
CA ILE A 33 -10.20 -2.70 2.13
C ILE A 33 -8.90 -2.35 2.81
N VAL A 34 -7.86 -2.14 2.03
CA VAL A 34 -6.55 -1.79 2.54
C VAL A 34 -6.23 -0.39 2.08
N LEU A 35 -5.80 0.45 3.02
CA LEU A 35 -5.36 1.79 2.70
C LEU A 35 -3.87 1.84 2.95
N LEU A 36 -3.10 1.99 1.89
CA LEU A 36 -1.65 2.14 2.01
C LEU A 36 -1.32 3.62 1.93
N ILE A 37 -0.59 4.11 2.90
CA ILE A 37 -0.26 5.53 3.01
C ILE A 37 1.22 5.71 2.77
N PHE A 38 1.56 6.60 1.84
CA PHE A 38 2.95 6.92 1.51
C PHE A 38 3.16 8.39 1.80
N GLU A 39 4.04 8.71 2.74
CA GLU A 39 4.34 10.11 3.03
C GLU A 39 5.29 10.70 2.01
N ARG A 40 5.98 9.86 1.28
CA ARG A 40 6.82 10.27 0.21
C ARG A 40 6.61 9.34 -0.93
N LEU A 41 6.66 9.79 -2.15
CA LEU A 41 6.54 8.94 -3.31
C LEU A 41 7.77 9.16 -4.18
N GLN A 42 8.63 8.15 -4.27
CA GLN A 42 9.85 8.27 -5.04
C GLN A 42 9.56 8.45 -6.53
N ALA A 43 8.45 7.92 -6.99
CA ALA A 43 8.08 8.01 -8.38
C ALA A 43 7.42 9.33 -8.76
N ILE A 44 7.38 10.31 -7.86
CA ILE A 44 6.64 11.53 -8.13
C ILE A 44 7.21 12.27 -9.33
N GLU A 45 8.51 12.25 -9.49
CA GLU A 45 9.11 12.91 -10.64
C GLU A 45 8.78 12.17 -11.91
N ALA A 46 8.74 10.85 -11.86
CA ALA A 46 8.36 10.06 -12.99
C ALA A 46 6.91 10.29 -13.36
N LEU A 47 6.05 10.48 -12.35
CA LEU A 47 4.67 10.79 -12.61
C LEU A 47 4.54 12.11 -13.34
N GLN A 48 5.31 13.10 -12.94
CA GLN A 48 5.24 14.40 -13.58
C GLN A 48 5.80 14.37 -14.98
N SER A 49 6.85 13.60 -15.20
CA SER A 49 7.49 13.56 -16.51
C SER A 49 6.86 12.58 -17.46
N PHE A 50 6.33 11.49 -16.93
CA PHE A 50 5.80 10.43 -17.78
C PHE A 50 4.42 10.02 -17.33
N ARG A 51 3.53 11.01 -17.20
CA ARG A 51 2.21 10.74 -16.68
C ARG A 51 1.47 9.70 -17.45
N SER A 52 1.63 9.68 -18.76
CA SER A 52 0.93 8.72 -19.58
C SER A 52 1.48 7.31 -19.42
N ARG A 53 2.66 7.17 -18.81
CA ARG A 53 3.24 5.86 -18.57
C ARG A 53 3.09 5.38 -17.16
N PHE A 54 2.41 6.11 -16.33
CA PHE A 54 2.20 5.71 -14.95
C PHE A 54 1.36 4.44 -14.95
N SER A 55 1.87 3.42 -14.28
CA SER A 55 1.18 2.17 -14.20
C SER A 55 -0.01 2.31 -13.27
N LYS A 56 -1.15 1.78 -13.67
CA LYS A 56 -2.29 1.78 -12.80
C LYS A 56 -2.20 0.66 -11.79
N SER A 57 -1.23 -0.21 -11.94
CA SER A 57 -1.11 -1.35 -11.05
C SER A 57 -0.01 -1.13 -10.05
N LEU A 58 -0.27 -1.54 -8.83
CA LEU A 58 0.72 -1.56 -7.78
C LEU A 58 1.36 -2.93 -7.78
N ARG A 59 2.67 -2.99 -7.70
CA ARG A 59 3.39 -4.25 -7.71
C ARG A 59 4.05 -4.49 -6.37
N LEU A 60 3.79 -5.64 -5.80
CA LEU A 60 4.34 -6.05 -4.52
C LEU A 60 5.15 -7.30 -4.74
N THR A 61 6.44 -7.23 -4.47
CA THR A 61 7.34 -8.36 -4.75
C THR A 61 7.95 -8.86 -3.45
N ASP A 62 7.92 -10.15 -3.25
CA ASP A 62 8.60 -10.75 -2.10
C ASP A 62 9.12 -12.13 -2.51
N SER A 63 9.53 -12.94 -1.54
CA SER A 63 10.13 -14.23 -1.85
C SER A 63 9.18 -15.22 -2.50
N GLU A 64 7.87 -14.98 -2.39
CA GLU A 64 6.90 -15.85 -3.05
C GLU A 64 6.64 -15.43 -4.49
N GLY A 65 7.01 -14.22 -4.87
CA GLY A 65 6.81 -13.75 -6.22
C GLY A 65 6.19 -12.37 -6.24
N ILE A 66 5.51 -12.06 -7.32
CA ILE A 66 4.98 -10.72 -7.57
C ILE A 66 3.47 -10.73 -7.48
N ILE A 67 2.93 -9.79 -6.72
CA ILE A 67 1.49 -9.54 -6.69
C ILE A 67 1.25 -8.27 -7.44
N THR A 68 0.31 -8.28 -8.38
CA THR A 68 -0.06 -7.07 -9.11
C THR A 68 -1.50 -6.76 -8.77
N ILE A 69 -1.75 -5.58 -8.22
CA ILE A 69 -3.08 -5.17 -7.82
C ILE A 69 -3.37 -3.81 -8.43
N GLU A 70 -4.55 -3.70 -9.03
CA GLU A 70 -4.97 -2.40 -9.52
C GLU A 70 -5.72 -1.71 -8.39
N PRO A 71 -5.23 -0.57 -7.89
CA PRO A 71 -5.91 0.10 -6.80
C PRO A 71 -7.31 0.53 -7.18
N SER A 72 -8.23 0.45 -6.24
CA SER A 72 -9.57 0.96 -6.46
C SER A 72 -9.58 2.47 -6.34
N GLY A 73 -8.55 3.08 -5.77
CA GLY A 73 -8.44 4.53 -5.71
C GLY A 73 -7.07 4.97 -5.30
N VAL A 74 -6.65 6.12 -5.81
CA VAL A 74 -5.39 6.73 -5.42
C VAL A 74 -5.69 8.19 -5.16
N LYS A 75 -5.32 8.69 -3.99
CA LYS A 75 -5.62 10.04 -3.61
C LYS A 75 -4.34 10.75 -3.24
N PHE A 76 -4.12 11.91 -3.84
CA PHE A 76 -2.95 12.72 -3.56
C PHE A 76 -3.38 13.85 -2.64
N ILE A 77 -2.76 13.99 -1.49
CA ILE A 77 -3.13 14.97 -0.49
C ILE A 77 -2.07 16.06 -0.46
N PHE A 78 -2.50 17.26 -0.72
CA PHE A 78 -1.61 18.40 -0.77
C PHE A 78 -1.83 19.33 0.41
N GLY A 79 -0.82 20.14 0.73
CA GLY A 79 -0.92 21.09 1.82
C GLY A 79 0.09 22.17 1.62
N GLY A 80 0.48 22.86 2.70
CA GLY A 80 1.42 23.93 2.64
C GLY A 80 0.72 25.26 2.38
N PRO A 81 1.45 26.36 2.42
CA PRO A 81 0.85 27.68 2.30
C PRO A 81 0.09 27.90 1.02
N GLU A 82 0.53 27.27 -0.08
CA GLU A 82 -0.12 27.45 -1.35
C GLU A 82 -0.89 26.24 -1.80
N GLY A 83 -0.92 25.21 -0.98
CA GLY A 83 -1.68 24.01 -1.31
C GLY A 83 -1.07 23.15 -2.40
N ASP A 84 0.21 23.34 -2.70
CA ASP A 84 0.87 22.60 -3.78
C ASP A 84 1.95 21.66 -3.29
N ASP A 85 2.13 21.52 -1.97
CA ASP A 85 3.11 20.57 -1.45
C ASP A 85 2.43 19.22 -1.28
N LEU A 86 2.98 18.18 -1.90
CA LEU A 86 2.43 16.84 -1.74
C LEU A 86 2.77 16.34 -0.35
N LYS A 87 1.75 16.05 0.44
CA LYS A 87 1.94 15.61 1.83
C LYS A 87 1.87 14.11 1.96
N GLN A 88 0.99 13.47 1.22
CA GLN A 88 0.93 12.02 1.26
C GLN A 88 0.09 11.50 0.09
N VAL A 89 0.27 10.24 -0.20
CA VAL A 89 -0.51 9.55 -1.20
C VAL A 89 -1.21 8.39 -0.51
N GLU A 90 -2.51 8.25 -0.74
CA GLU A 90 -3.30 7.18 -0.17
C GLU A 90 -3.76 6.27 -1.29
N CYS A 91 -3.39 5.01 -1.19
CA CYS A 91 -3.71 4.04 -2.20
C CYS A 91 -4.67 3.03 -1.60
N THR A 92 -5.85 2.90 -2.18
CA THR A 92 -6.88 2.01 -1.65
C THR A 92 -6.93 0.74 -2.49
N LEU A 93 -6.89 -0.40 -1.81
CA LEU A 93 -7.00 -1.69 -2.46
C LEU A 93 -8.24 -2.39 -1.94
N THR A 94 -8.99 -3.01 -2.83
CA THR A 94 -10.16 -3.78 -2.43
C THR A 94 -9.89 -5.24 -2.74
N ILE A 95 -9.96 -6.10 -1.75
CA ILE A 95 -9.64 -7.50 -1.91
C ILE A 95 -10.89 -8.30 -1.55
N ASP A 96 -11.42 -9.02 -2.54
CA ASP A 96 -12.67 -9.70 -2.38
C ASP A 96 -12.55 -11.22 -2.36
N GLN A 97 -11.33 -11.76 -2.37
CA GLN A 97 -11.14 -13.20 -2.32
C GLN A 97 -10.21 -13.55 -1.17
N ASN A 98 -10.55 -14.61 -0.46
CA ASN A 98 -9.79 -14.98 0.73
C ASN A 98 -8.36 -15.38 0.43
N ASP A 99 -8.13 -16.09 -0.66
CA ASP A 99 -6.76 -16.48 -0.99
C ASP A 99 -5.92 -15.29 -1.41
N HIS A 100 -6.52 -14.29 -2.05
CA HIS A 100 -5.79 -13.07 -2.38
C HIS A 100 -5.46 -12.31 -1.10
N TRP A 101 -6.40 -12.30 -0.16
CA TRP A 101 -6.17 -11.64 1.12
C TRP A 101 -5.03 -12.31 1.88
N ASP A 102 -5.02 -13.64 1.92
CA ASP A 102 -3.99 -14.38 2.64
C ASP A 102 -2.63 -14.11 2.02
N ARG A 103 -2.57 -14.08 0.69
CA ARG A 103 -1.32 -13.81 0.00
C ARG A 103 -0.82 -12.39 0.29
N PHE A 104 -1.75 -11.43 0.26
CA PHE A 104 -1.41 -10.04 0.54
C PHE A 104 -0.87 -9.92 1.97
N MET A 105 -1.51 -10.57 2.93
CA MET A 105 -1.09 -10.50 4.32
C MET A 105 0.29 -11.11 4.54
N ARG A 106 0.61 -12.17 3.82
CA ARG A 106 1.96 -12.71 3.91
C ARG A 106 3.00 -11.71 3.42
N PHE A 107 2.67 -10.98 2.35
CA PHE A 107 3.56 -9.94 1.88
C PHE A 107 3.70 -8.85 2.94
N MET A 108 2.59 -8.41 3.52
CA MET A 108 2.64 -7.32 4.49
C MET A 108 3.43 -7.70 5.73
N HIS A 109 3.31 -8.94 6.18
CA HIS A 109 4.09 -9.37 7.34
C HIS A 109 5.59 -9.31 7.03
N ARG A 110 5.97 -9.76 5.85
CA ARG A 110 7.38 -9.71 5.45
C ARG A 110 7.86 -8.27 5.31
N TYR A 111 7.00 -7.43 4.74
CA TYR A 111 7.35 -6.04 4.53
C TYR A 111 7.52 -5.34 5.88
N ALA A 112 6.62 -5.58 6.81
CA ALA A 112 6.68 -4.96 8.12
C ALA A 112 7.95 -5.40 8.86
N ASP A 113 8.25 -6.68 8.80
CA ASP A 113 9.46 -7.18 9.44
C ASP A 113 10.72 -6.55 8.84
N ALA A 114 10.77 -6.45 7.53
CA ALA A 114 11.95 -5.91 6.86
C ALA A 114 12.13 -4.41 7.11
N ASN A 115 11.03 -3.72 7.40
CA ASN A 115 11.07 -2.26 7.56
C ASN A 115 10.83 -1.81 9.00
N GLY A 116 10.81 -2.73 9.92
CA GLY A 116 10.68 -2.36 11.33
C GLY A 116 9.35 -1.77 11.71
N MET A 117 8.29 -2.15 11.02
CA MET A 117 6.97 -1.58 11.30
C MET A 117 6.27 -2.37 12.40
N ALA A 118 5.54 -1.65 13.24
CA ALA A 118 4.77 -2.27 14.30
C ALA A 118 3.48 -2.75 13.71
N TYR A 119 3.43 -3.98 13.26
CA TYR A 119 2.31 -4.47 12.53
C TYR A 119 1.33 -5.19 13.41
N GLY A 120 0.07 -4.90 13.23
CA GLY A 120 -0.98 -5.65 13.89
C GLY A 120 -1.36 -5.21 15.25
N GLU A 121 -0.58 -4.38 15.91
CA GLU A 121 -0.93 -4.04 17.16
C GLU A 121 -2.04 -3.16 17.29
N PRO A 122 -2.10 -2.12 16.65
CA PRO A 122 -3.10 -1.15 16.93
C PRO A 122 -4.44 -1.60 16.71
N GLU A 123 -4.64 -2.42 15.81
CA GLU A 123 -5.91 -2.69 15.52
C GLU A 123 -6.57 -3.43 16.47
N LYS A 124 -5.87 -4.08 17.27
CA LYS A 124 -6.57 -4.79 18.18
C LYS A 124 -7.21 -3.95 19.06
N ASN A 125 -6.85 -2.92 19.10
CA ASN A 125 -7.49 -2.16 19.94
C ASN A 125 -8.55 -1.53 19.46
N THR A 126 -8.74 -1.60 18.75
CA THR A 126 -9.76 -0.97 18.34
C THR A 126 -10.95 -1.44 18.52
N PRO A 127 -10.99 -1.71 19.10
CA PRO A 127 -12.03 -2.08 19.21
C PRO A 127 -12.88 -2.19 19.03
N ASP A 128 -12.47 -2.31 18.77
CA ASP A 128 -13.25 -2.53 18.60
C ASP A 128 -13.85 -2.81 18.66
N PRO A 129 -13.83 -2.90 18.68
CA PRO A 129 -14.50 -3.21 18.56
C PRO A 129 -15.14 -3.62 18.46
N GLU A 130 -14.92 -3.73 18.31
CA GLU A 130 -15.55 -4.07 18.15
C GLU A 130 -15.97 -4.47 18.36
N THR A 131 -15.53 -4.58 18.52
CA THR A 131 -16.04 -4.84 18.65
C THR A 131 -16.53 -4.90 18.68
#